data_2bce54797bc41e157e4419862d09daeb
#
_entry.id   2bce54797bc41e157e4419862d09daeb
#
_cell.length_a   1.000
_cell.length_b   1.000
_cell.length_c   1.000
_cell.angle_alpha   90.00
_cell.angle_beta   90.00
_cell.angle_gamma   90.00
#
_symmetry.space_group_name_H-M   'P 1'
#
loop_
_entity.id
_entity.type
_entity.pdbx_description
1 polymer ?
#
loop_
_entity_poly.entity_id
_entity_poly.type
_entity_poly.pdbx_seq_one_letter_code
_entity_poly.pdbx_strand_id
1 'polypeptide(L)'
;MEEMLGEIPGSGCLLIGDKGRIFSPDDYGEQFFVKLTGEKKFVHYKKNPAVAPIPERIPRNAFTGDSDHRHHLEWIAAIKANKPEDCYSRFAIGGQLAEIMLLGCVAVRTGKKIEWDGPNLRAKNCPEAAPFIRRENRAPWHLA
;
A
#
# COMPACT_ATOMS: atom_id res chain seq x y z
N MET A 1 8.73 -9.11 13.68
CA MET A 1 7.50 -8.40 14.06
C MET A 1 7.24 -8.57 15.55
N GLU A 2 7.27 -9.77 16.06
CA GLU A 2 7.14 -10.08 17.50
C GLU A 2 8.11 -9.29 18.39
N GLU A 3 9.41 -9.24 18.05
CA GLU A 3 10.40 -8.40 18.75
C GLU A 3 10.08 -6.91 18.79
N MET A 4 9.28 -6.42 17.85
CA MET A 4 8.96 -4.99 17.71
C MET A 4 7.64 -4.60 18.34
N LEU A 5 6.68 -5.51 18.37
CA LEU A 5 5.30 -5.27 18.83
C LEU A 5 4.96 -6.03 20.12
N GLY A 6 5.80 -7.00 20.53
CA GLY A 6 5.56 -7.88 21.66
C GLY A 6 4.64 -9.06 21.36
N GLU A 7 4.00 -9.04 20.19
CA GLU A 7 3.13 -10.10 19.68
C GLU A 7 3.09 -10.08 18.16
N ILE A 8 2.64 -11.17 17.55
CA ILE A 8 2.37 -11.23 16.11
C ILE A 8 0.90 -10.89 15.90
N PRO A 9 0.56 -9.73 15.31
CA PRO A 9 -0.83 -9.40 15.02
C PRO A 9 -1.40 -10.32 13.94
N GLY A 10 -2.69 -10.64 14.03
CA GLY A 10 -3.39 -11.47 13.05
C GLY A 10 -3.56 -10.81 11.69
N SER A 11 -3.48 -9.50 11.62
CA SER A 11 -3.62 -8.68 10.41
C SER A 11 -2.79 -7.41 10.55
N GLY A 12 -2.56 -6.73 9.44
CA GLY A 12 -1.94 -5.42 9.41
C GLY A 12 -0.70 -5.32 8.55
N CYS A 13 -0.13 -4.11 8.53
CA CYS A 13 1.04 -3.76 7.75
C CYS A 13 2.09 -3.06 8.62
N LEU A 14 3.34 -3.47 8.50
CA LEU A 14 4.48 -2.83 9.14
C LEU A 14 5.41 -2.25 8.08
N LEU A 15 5.52 -0.92 8.05
CA LEU A 15 6.47 -0.20 7.21
C LEU A 15 7.70 0.17 8.04
N ILE A 16 8.88 -0.10 7.52
CA ILE A 16 10.17 0.19 8.17
C ILE A 16 10.95 1.11 7.26
N GLY A 17 11.26 2.30 7.77
CA GLY A 17 12.06 3.30 7.09
C GLY A 17 13.26 3.74 7.94
N ASP A 18 14.08 4.60 7.39
CA ASP A 18 15.28 5.18 8.02
C ASP A 18 14.94 6.11 9.20
N LYS A 19 13.80 6.78 9.14
CA LYS A 19 13.33 7.73 10.17
C LYS A 19 12.40 7.13 11.21
N GLY A 20 12.00 5.88 11.05
CA GLY A 20 11.09 5.23 11.99
C GLY A 20 10.29 4.09 11.37
N ARG A 21 9.18 3.75 12.04
CA ARG A 21 8.30 2.65 11.67
C ARG A 21 6.85 3.08 11.76
N ILE A 22 6.03 2.56 10.86
CA ILE A 22 4.57 2.74 10.87
C ILE A 22 3.94 1.37 10.94
N PHE A 23 3.03 1.19 11.86
CA PHE A 23 2.23 -0.02 12.00
C PHE A 23 0.76 0.31 11.84
N SER A 24 0.09 -0.34 10.89
CA SER A 24 -1.37 -0.32 10.72
C SER A 24 -1.91 -1.68 11.12
N PRO A 25 -2.77 -1.78 12.14
CA PRO A 25 -3.28 -3.07 12.64
C PRO A 25 -4.46 -3.61 11.85
N ASP A 26 -4.99 -2.86 10.90
CA ASP A 26 -6.17 -3.20 10.11
C ASP A 26 -5.86 -3.30 8.61
N ASP A 27 -6.80 -3.85 7.84
CA ASP A 27 -6.68 -4.05 6.41
C ASP A 27 -6.98 -2.78 5.60
N TYR A 28 -7.58 -1.77 6.23
CA TYR A 28 -8.04 -0.54 5.58
C TYR A 28 -7.04 0.62 5.68
N GLY A 29 -6.08 0.53 6.62
CA GLY A 29 -5.13 1.61 6.88
C GLY A 29 -5.75 2.85 7.52
N GLU A 30 -6.95 2.73 8.10
CA GLU A 30 -7.64 3.83 8.74
C GLU A 30 -6.95 4.26 10.04
N GLN A 31 -6.45 3.29 10.79
CA GLN A 31 -5.71 3.49 12.01
C GLN A 31 -4.25 3.12 11.81
N PHE A 32 -3.35 3.98 12.26
CA PHE A 32 -1.94 3.63 12.26
C PHE A 32 -1.19 4.26 13.44
N PHE A 33 -0.12 3.60 13.79
CA PHE A 33 0.77 3.98 14.86
C PHE A 33 2.16 4.26 14.30
N VAL A 34 2.82 5.26 14.82
CA VAL A 34 4.15 5.69 14.39
C VAL A 34 5.11 5.55 15.54
N LYS A 35 6.31 5.08 15.25
CA LYS A 35 7.45 5.08 16.16
C LYS A 35 8.64 5.68 15.43
N LEU A 36 8.99 6.93 15.73
CA LEU A 36 10.14 7.60 15.16
C LEU A 36 11.44 7.09 15.79
N THR A 37 12.55 7.31 15.10
CA THR A 37 13.88 7.00 15.62
C THR A 37 14.12 7.73 16.94
N GLY A 38 14.49 7.00 18.00
CA GLY A 38 14.64 7.54 19.36
C GLY A 38 13.40 7.40 20.24
N GLU A 39 12.23 7.17 19.68
CA GLU A 39 11.04 6.89 20.49
C GLU A 39 11.05 5.46 21.04
N LYS A 40 10.49 5.26 22.25
CA LYS A 40 10.45 3.94 22.89
C LYS A 40 9.23 3.11 22.47
N LYS A 41 8.11 3.77 22.10
CA LYS A 41 6.82 3.13 21.86
C LYS A 41 6.18 3.63 20.59
N PHE A 42 5.31 2.82 20.01
CA PHE A 42 4.39 3.26 18.98
C PHE A 42 3.34 4.22 19.55
N VAL A 43 3.10 5.33 18.87
CA VAL A 43 2.13 6.36 19.23
C VAL A 43 1.11 6.47 18.10
N HIS A 44 -0.17 6.49 18.45
CA HIS A 44 -1.24 6.70 17.48
C HIS A 44 -1.00 8.01 16.70
N TYR A 45 -1.16 8.00 15.38
CA TYR A 45 -0.78 9.11 14.50
C TYR A 45 -1.38 10.46 14.90
N LYS A 46 -2.66 10.49 15.33
CA LYS A 46 -3.33 11.72 15.83
C LYS A 46 -2.71 12.31 17.09
N LYS A 47 -1.97 11.50 17.85
CA LYS A 47 -1.29 11.91 19.09
C LYS A 47 0.19 12.18 18.90
N ASN A 48 0.77 11.87 17.72
CA ASN A 48 2.16 12.14 17.42
C ASN A 48 2.27 13.51 16.73
N PRO A 49 2.87 14.52 17.38
CA PRO A 49 2.92 15.90 16.86
C PRO A 49 3.69 16.05 15.55
N ALA A 50 4.56 15.10 15.23
CA ALA A 50 5.31 15.10 13.97
C ALA A 50 4.48 14.62 12.78
N VAL A 51 3.34 13.96 13.01
CA VAL A 51 2.53 13.30 11.98
C VAL A 51 1.10 13.84 11.91
N ALA A 52 0.56 14.29 13.05
CA ALA A 52 -0.82 14.74 13.19
C ALA A 52 -1.29 15.78 12.14
N PRO A 53 -0.46 16.74 11.69
CA PRO A 53 -0.89 17.78 10.77
C PRO A 53 -0.78 17.42 9.28
N ILE A 54 -0.66 16.14 8.89
CA ILE A 54 -0.61 15.78 7.46
C ILE A 54 -1.98 16.08 6.83
N PRO A 55 -2.08 17.02 5.87
CA PRO A 55 -3.34 17.39 5.27
C PRO A 55 -3.88 16.29 4.34
N GLU A 56 -5.19 16.15 4.30
CA GLU A 56 -5.84 15.35 3.27
C GLU A 56 -5.64 16.01 1.90
N ARG A 57 -5.17 15.23 0.93
CA ARG A 57 -4.94 15.73 -0.44
C ARG A 57 -6.22 15.91 -1.22
N ILE A 58 -7.20 15.05 -0.98
CA ILE A 58 -8.50 15.05 -1.64
C ILE A 58 -9.55 15.11 -0.54
N PRO A 59 -10.44 16.11 -0.53
CA PRO A 59 -11.51 16.18 0.45
C PRO A 59 -12.40 14.94 0.30
N ARG A 60 -12.40 14.11 1.33
CA ARG A 60 -13.38 13.04 1.44
C ARG A 60 -14.69 13.71 1.83
N ASN A 61 -15.80 13.34 1.34
CA ASN A 61 -17.16 13.75 1.78
C ASN A 61 -17.97 14.57 0.78
N ALA A 62 -17.60 14.60 -0.48
CA ALA A 62 -18.47 15.13 -1.51
C ALA A 62 -19.73 14.25 -1.73
N PHE A 63 -19.71 12.99 -1.24
CA PHE A 63 -20.77 12.01 -1.51
C PHE A 63 -21.35 11.43 -0.22
N THR A 64 -22.64 11.17 -0.22
CA THR A 64 -23.42 10.54 0.86
C THR A 64 -23.64 9.06 0.58
N GLY A 65 -23.93 8.28 1.62
CA GLY A 65 -24.16 6.84 1.53
C GLY A 65 -23.13 6.01 2.29
N ASP A 66 -23.18 4.69 2.14
CA ASP A 66 -22.18 3.79 2.67
C ASP A 66 -20.82 3.91 1.93
N SER A 67 -19.79 3.24 2.44
CA SER A 67 -18.43 3.37 1.91
C SER A 67 -18.32 2.93 0.44
N ASP A 68 -18.98 1.84 0.07
CA ASP A 68 -18.91 1.29 -1.28
C ASP A 68 -19.62 2.19 -2.27
N HIS A 69 -20.80 2.71 -1.90
CA HIS A 69 -21.54 3.64 -2.71
C HIS A 69 -20.75 4.93 -2.96
N ARG A 70 -20.17 5.51 -1.92
CA ARG A 70 -19.34 6.72 -2.04
C ARG A 70 -18.11 6.49 -2.92
N HIS A 71 -17.48 5.33 -2.82
CA HIS A 71 -16.35 4.94 -3.66
C HIS A 71 -16.72 4.90 -5.15
N HIS A 72 -17.85 4.29 -5.50
CA HIS A 72 -18.35 4.26 -6.87
C HIS A 72 -18.73 5.65 -7.40
N LEU A 73 -19.37 6.49 -6.58
CA LEU A 73 -19.74 7.85 -6.97
C LEU A 73 -18.51 8.73 -7.24
N GLU A 74 -17.44 8.59 -6.43
CA GLU A 74 -16.17 9.28 -6.64
C GLU A 74 -15.57 8.91 -8.00
N TRP A 75 -15.52 7.62 -8.30
CA TRP A 75 -15.01 7.12 -9.58
C TRP A 75 -15.83 7.63 -10.77
N ILE A 76 -17.16 7.54 -10.70
CA ILE A 76 -18.08 8.03 -11.75
C ILE A 76 -17.92 9.55 -11.94
N ALA A 77 -17.80 10.31 -10.87
CA ALA A 77 -17.63 11.76 -10.93
C ALA A 77 -16.30 12.14 -11.59
N ALA A 78 -15.21 11.45 -11.26
CA ALA A 78 -13.89 11.65 -11.87
C ALA A 78 -13.91 11.36 -13.38
N ILE A 79 -14.61 10.29 -13.81
CA ILE A 79 -14.80 9.98 -15.24
C ILE A 79 -15.59 11.09 -15.93
N LYS A 80 -16.73 11.51 -15.38
CA LYS A 80 -17.58 12.57 -15.98
C LYS A 80 -16.86 13.91 -16.07
N ALA A 81 -16.03 14.23 -15.11
CA ALA A 81 -15.23 15.45 -15.08
C ALA A 81 -13.96 15.36 -15.93
N ASN A 82 -13.58 14.17 -16.40
CA ASN A 82 -12.29 13.88 -17.04
C ASN A 82 -11.09 14.31 -16.16
N LYS A 83 -11.20 14.05 -14.85
CA LYS A 83 -10.20 14.39 -13.81
C LYS A 83 -9.82 13.16 -13.01
N PRO A 84 -8.95 12.28 -13.53
CA PRO A 84 -8.53 11.06 -12.83
C PRO A 84 -7.82 11.35 -11.50
N GLU A 85 -7.23 12.53 -11.35
CA GLU A 85 -6.57 12.97 -10.12
C GLU A 85 -7.53 13.14 -8.94
N ASP A 86 -8.81 13.35 -9.19
CA ASP A 86 -9.84 13.50 -8.15
C ASP A 86 -10.33 12.13 -7.61
N CYS A 87 -9.82 11.02 -8.16
CA CYS A 87 -10.18 9.67 -7.74
C CYS A 87 -9.04 9.00 -6.95
N TYR A 88 -9.34 8.52 -5.74
CA TYR A 88 -8.36 7.77 -4.92
C TYR A 88 -8.05 6.38 -5.47
N SER A 89 -9.01 5.75 -6.16
CA SER A 89 -8.84 4.42 -6.75
C SER A 89 -8.18 4.41 -8.12
N ARG A 90 -7.62 5.53 -8.57
CA ARG A 90 -6.90 5.58 -9.84
C ARG A 90 -5.71 4.62 -9.87
N PHE A 91 -5.38 4.11 -11.05
CA PHE A 91 -4.31 3.12 -11.22
C PHE A 91 -2.93 3.59 -10.72
N ALA A 92 -2.64 4.89 -10.75
CA ALA A 92 -1.41 5.45 -10.19
C ALA A 92 -1.26 5.19 -8.66
N ILE A 93 -2.36 4.99 -7.94
CA ILE A 93 -2.37 4.64 -6.52
C ILE A 93 -2.64 3.15 -6.36
N GLY A 94 -3.74 2.65 -6.92
CA GLY A 94 -4.16 1.25 -6.80
C GLY A 94 -3.15 0.26 -7.37
N GLY A 95 -2.48 0.63 -8.48
CA GLY A 95 -1.42 -0.18 -9.07
C GLY A 95 -0.22 -0.36 -8.15
N GLN A 96 0.22 0.71 -7.48
CA GLN A 96 1.33 0.64 -6.52
C GLN A 96 0.97 -0.20 -5.28
N LEU A 97 -0.25 -0.08 -4.78
CA LEU A 97 -0.73 -0.91 -3.68
C LEU A 97 -0.78 -2.39 -4.08
N ALA A 98 -1.32 -2.71 -5.25
CA ALA A 98 -1.36 -4.06 -5.78
C ALA A 98 0.06 -4.64 -5.97
N GLU A 99 1.00 -3.85 -6.48
CA GLU A 99 2.41 -4.23 -6.64
C GLU A 99 3.03 -4.64 -5.30
N ILE A 100 2.87 -3.83 -4.25
CA ILE A 100 3.39 -4.13 -2.92
C ILE A 100 2.82 -5.43 -2.37
N MET A 101 1.50 -5.63 -2.49
CA MET A 101 0.84 -6.84 -2.01
C MET A 101 1.29 -8.09 -2.78
N LEU A 102 1.40 -8.00 -4.11
CA LEU A 102 1.85 -9.10 -4.96
C LEU A 102 3.32 -9.45 -4.72
N LEU A 103 4.17 -8.46 -4.42
CA LEU A 103 5.56 -8.72 -4.01
C LEU A 103 5.65 -9.52 -2.71
N GLY A 104 4.73 -9.30 -1.77
CA GLY A 104 4.59 -10.15 -0.59
C GLY A 104 4.35 -11.61 -0.95
N CYS A 105 3.47 -11.87 -1.92
CA CYS A 105 3.22 -13.23 -2.43
C CYS A 105 4.47 -13.85 -3.10
N VAL A 106 5.23 -13.05 -3.84
CA VAL A 106 6.50 -13.50 -4.44
C VAL A 106 7.52 -13.85 -3.36
N ALA A 107 7.66 -13.00 -2.33
CA ALA A 107 8.57 -13.25 -1.22
C ALA A 107 8.24 -14.55 -0.46
N VAL A 108 6.94 -14.80 -0.22
CA VAL A 108 6.47 -16.05 0.41
C VAL A 108 6.80 -17.26 -0.45
N ARG A 109 6.55 -17.19 -1.77
CA ARG A 109 6.81 -18.31 -2.69
C ARG A 109 8.29 -18.64 -2.85
N THR A 110 9.14 -17.63 -2.81
CA THR A 110 10.60 -17.81 -2.94
C THR A 110 11.29 -18.08 -1.60
N GLY A 111 10.62 -17.80 -0.48
CA GLY A 111 11.21 -17.87 0.86
C GLY A 111 12.32 -16.86 1.09
N LYS A 112 12.39 -15.78 0.30
CA LYS A 112 13.47 -14.80 0.32
C LYS A 112 12.94 -13.37 0.48
N LYS A 113 13.77 -12.52 1.09
CA LYS A 113 13.62 -11.08 0.98
C LYS A 113 13.81 -10.66 -0.48
N ILE A 114 12.88 -9.88 -1.03
CA ILE A 114 12.95 -9.38 -2.40
C ILE A 114 13.53 -7.96 -2.42
N GLU A 115 14.58 -7.76 -3.20
CA GLU A 115 15.12 -6.44 -3.54
C GLU A 115 14.52 -6.02 -4.89
N TRP A 116 13.46 -5.22 -4.80
CA TRP A 116 12.63 -4.89 -5.93
C TRP A 116 13.17 -3.72 -6.77
N ASP A 117 13.14 -3.90 -8.07
CA ASP A 117 13.41 -2.88 -9.09
C ASP A 117 12.09 -2.59 -9.82
N GLY A 118 11.29 -1.69 -9.26
CA GLY A 118 9.96 -1.36 -9.77
C GLY A 118 9.95 -0.93 -11.25
N PRO A 119 10.81 0.02 -11.66
CA PRO A 119 10.87 0.45 -13.05
C PRO A 119 11.12 -0.67 -14.06
N ASN A 120 11.88 -1.69 -13.67
CA ASN A 120 12.21 -2.82 -14.54
C ASN A 120 11.39 -4.08 -14.23
N LEU A 121 10.48 -4.01 -13.27
CA LEU A 121 9.63 -5.13 -12.80
C LEU A 121 10.43 -6.42 -12.57
N ARG A 122 11.48 -6.33 -11.75
CA ARG A 122 12.37 -7.47 -11.45
C ARG A 122 12.86 -7.50 -10.01
N ALA A 123 13.11 -8.70 -9.51
CA ALA A 123 13.80 -8.94 -8.25
C ALA A 123 15.32 -8.97 -8.51
N LYS A 124 16.09 -7.99 -7.97
CA LYS A 124 17.54 -7.88 -8.22
C LYS A 124 18.34 -9.05 -7.64
N ASN A 125 17.91 -9.53 -6.49
CA ASN A 125 18.59 -10.55 -5.70
C ASN A 125 18.00 -11.96 -5.84
N CYS A 126 16.98 -12.16 -6.68
CA CYS A 126 16.21 -13.41 -6.76
C CYS A 126 15.76 -13.68 -8.21
N PRO A 127 16.65 -14.14 -9.11
CA PRO A 127 16.29 -14.43 -10.50
C PRO A 127 15.18 -15.47 -10.64
N GLU A 128 15.09 -16.44 -9.74
CA GLU A 128 14.05 -17.47 -9.68
C GLU A 128 12.64 -16.93 -9.41
N ALA A 129 12.52 -15.66 -9.02
CA ALA A 129 11.23 -15.00 -8.88
C ALA A 129 10.58 -14.63 -10.23
N ALA A 130 11.35 -14.61 -11.34
CA ALA A 130 10.86 -14.15 -12.63
C ALA A 130 9.56 -14.81 -13.12
N PRO A 131 9.36 -16.14 -13.00
CA PRO A 131 8.11 -16.80 -13.41
C PRO A 131 6.88 -16.38 -12.58
N PHE A 132 7.08 -15.84 -11.37
CA PHE A 132 6.01 -15.34 -10.50
C PHE A 132 5.68 -13.88 -10.75
N ILE A 133 6.57 -13.14 -11.41
CA ILE A 133 6.43 -11.71 -11.71
C ILE A 133 5.79 -11.51 -13.09
N ARG A 134 6.22 -12.29 -14.07
CA ARG A 134 5.71 -12.20 -15.44
C ARG A 134 5.15 -13.54 -15.88
N ARG A 135 3.92 -13.49 -16.39
CA ARG A 135 3.26 -14.64 -17.02
C ARG A 135 3.40 -14.53 -18.53
N GLU A 136 3.72 -15.61 -19.19
CA GLU A 136 3.59 -15.70 -20.64
C GLU A 136 2.11 -15.60 -21.03
N ASN A 137 1.83 -14.69 -21.94
CA ASN A 137 0.48 -14.53 -22.47
C ASN A 137 0.18 -15.61 -23.52
N ARG A 138 -1.07 -16.02 -23.58
CA ARG A 138 -1.54 -16.92 -24.63
C ARG A 138 -1.47 -16.19 -25.99
N ALA A 139 -0.85 -16.81 -26.98
CA ALA A 139 -0.88 -16.27 -28.34
C ALA A 139 -2.35 -16.15 -28.84
N PRO A 140 -2.72 -15.10 -29.59
CA PRO A 140 -1.90 -13.97 -30.04
C PRO A 140 -1.88 -12.76 -29.09
N TRP A 141 -2.26 -12.90 -27.83
CA TRP A 141 -2.41 -11.82 -26.88
C TRP A 141 -1.05 -11.41 -26.29
N HIS A 142 -0.60 -10.22 -26.62
CA HIS A 142 0.60 -9.63 -26.05
C HIS A 142 0.25 -8.31 -25.38
N LEU A 143 0.87 -8.05 -24.21
CA LEU A 143 0.86 -6.72 -23.62
C LEU A 143 1.87 -5.86 -24.37
N ALA A 144 1.46 -4.67 -24.79
CA ALA A 144 2.31 -3.70 -25.44
C ALA A 144 3.41 -3.18 -24.51
#